data_ebf96f0de06c643635b328ced1eb8928
#
_entry.id   ebf96f0de06c643635b328ced1eb8928
#
_cell.length_a   1.000
_cell.length_b   1.000
_cell.length_c   1.000
_cell.angle_alpha   90.00
_cell.angle_beta   90.00
_cell.angle_gamma   90.00
#
_symmetry.space_group_name_H-M   'P 1'
#
loop_
_entity.id
_entity.type
_entity.pdbx_description
1 polymer ?
#
loop_
_entity_poly.entity_id
_entity_poly.type
_entity_poly.pdbx_seq_one_letter_code
_entity_poly.pdbx_strand_id
1 'polypeptide(L)'
;VDIIGVPADDVILARPGTVLKTSSGKIRRSASREQYEQGKIGRPPRAVWWQFVRLTASGLMRWTGQGMRQAASMAYAGYCWLISGILTAVAVAPIFLLPWIGARWWMARTAVRLLARLTGTPIVVHGREQLAVDAPLILVANHQSYLDSLVLMAALPMRVAFVAKAELAGNVLLRHLLTRLDVVFVERFDSKQAVEDARRL
;
A
#
# COMPACT_ATOMS: atom_id res chain seq x y z
N VAL A 1 -14.45 18.63 -45.57
CA VAL A 1 -14.78 19.31 -46.85
C VAL A 1 -16.23 19.03 -47.23
N ASP A 2 -16.76 17.86 -46.87
CA ASP A 2 -18.07 17.39 -47.38
C ASP A 2 -19.32 17.89 -46.60
N ILE A 3 -19.12 18.62 -45.50
CA ILE A 3 -20.26 19.06 -44.64
C ILE A 3 -20.89 20.39 -45.17
N ILE A 4 -20.10 21.22 -45.84
CA ILE A 4 -20.56 22.56 -46.28
C ILE A 4 -20.64 22.66 -47.80
N GLY A 5 -20.08 21.72 -48.58
CA GLY A 5 -20.12 21.68 -50.06
C GLY A 5 -19.33 22.78 -50.76
N VAL A 6 -18.64 23.63 -50.02
CA VAL A 6 -17.81 24.72 -50.54
C VAL A 6 -16.42 24.62 -49.92
N PRO A 7 -15.32 24.65 -50.72
CA PRO A 7 -13.98 24.67 -50.17
C PRO A 7 -13.77 25.93 -49.32
N ALA A 8 -13.04 25.79 -48.20
CA ALA A 8 -12.68 26.92 -47.38
C ALA A 8 -11.54 27.73 -48.06
N ASP A 9 -11.75 29.03 -48.21
CA ASP A 9 -10.73 29.93 -48.79
C ASP A 9 -9.51 30.07 -47.86
N ASP A 10 -9.75 30.03 -46.55
CA ASP A 10 -8.69 30.11 -45.54
C ASP A 10 -9.06 29.33 -44.28
N VAL A 11 -8.08 28.68 -43.66
CA VAL A 11 -8.21 27.91 -42.39
C VAL A 11 -7.23 28.45 -41.38
N ILE A 12 -7.74 29.11 -40.36
CA ILE A 12 -6.92 29.72 -39.32
C ILE A 12 -7.04 28.97 -38.02
N LEU A 13 -5.88 28.53 -37.51
CA LEU A 13 -5.77 27.95 -36.19
C LEU A 13 -5.76 29.07 -35.14
N ALA A 14 -6.80 29.11 -34.32
CA ALA A 14 -6.99 30.14 -33.31
C ALA A 14 -7.13 29.50 -31.90
N ARG A 15 -6.94 30.31 -30.86
CA ARG A 15 -7.10 29.87 -29.48
C ARG A 15 -8.54 29.50 -29.15
N PRO A 16 -8.79 28.56 -28.22
CA PRO A 16 -10.11 28.33 -27.67
C PRO A 16 -10.73 29.65 -27.17
N GLY A 17 -11.99 29.92 -27.54
CA GLY A 17 -12.69 31.16 -27.19
C GLY A 17 -12.53 32.32 -28.16
N THR A 18 -11.73 32.21 -29.23
CA THR A 18 -11.60 33.24 -30.29
C THR A 18 -12.90 33.46 -31.06
N VAL A 19 -13.67 32.41 -31.29
CA VAL A 19 -14.97 32.49 -31.90
C VAL A 19 -15.98 32.95 -30.85
N LEU A 20 -16.53 34.16 -31.08
CA LEU A 20 -17.49 34.77 -30.15
C LEU A 20 -18.81 33.99 -30.12
N LYS A 21 -19.31 33.73 -28.91
CA LYS A 21 -20.59 33.07 -28.68
C LYS A 21 -21.53 33.96 -27.89
N THR A 22 -22.82 33.74 -28.05
CA THR A 22 -23.86 34.35 -27.21
C THR A 22 -23.92 33.64 -25.86
N SER A 23 -24.64 34.20 -24.89
CA SER A 23 -24.92 33.54 -23.59
C SER A 23 -25.62 32.19 -23.75
N SER A 24 -26.34 31.97 -24.85
CA SER A 24 -26.96 30.69 -25.21
C SER A 24 -26.02 29.72 -25.97
N GLY A 25 -24.74 30.05 -26.15
CA GLY A 25 -23.75 29.22 -26.83
C GLY A 25 -23.75 29.30 -28.37
N LYS A 26 -24.63 30.10 -28.99
CA LYS A 26 -24.68 30.27 -30.46
C LYS A 26 -23.52 31.13 -30.95
N ILE A 27 -22.93 30.78 -32.11
CA ILE A 27 -21.83 31.54 -32.73
C ILE A 27 -22.32 32.88 -33.23
N ARG A 28 -21.64 33.96 -32.84
CA ARG A 28 -21.86 35.32 -33.36
C ARG A 28 -21.03 35.53 -34.63
N ARG A 29 -21.58 35.10 -35.76
CA ARG A 29 -20.86 35.07 -37.06
C ARG A 29 -20.40 36.47 -37.51
N SER A 30 -21.23 37.49 -37.43
CA SER A 30 -20.87 38.87 -37.82
C SER A 30 -19.72 39.42 -36.98
N ALA A 31 -19.78 39.28 -35.67
CA ALA A 31 -18.73 39.76 -34.79
C ALA A 31 -17.41 38.96 -34.93
N SER A 32 -17.49 37.66 -35.20
CA SER A 32 -16.30 36.85 -35.47
C SER A 32 -15.67 37.21 -36.84
N ARG A 33 -16.48 37.50 -37.84
CA ARG A 33 -16.03 37.99 -39.15
C ARG A 33 -15.33 39.35 -39.04
N GLU A 34 -15.89 40.28 -38.31
CA GLU A 34 -15.29 41.59 -38.08
C GLU A 34 -13.91 41.49 -37.38
N GLN A 35 -13.76 40.58 -36.40
CA GLN A 35 -12.46 40.31 -35.80
C GLN A 35 -11.44 39.73 -36.78
N TYR A 36 -11.88 38.90 -37.72
CA TYR A 36 -11.05 38.36 -38.79
C TYR A 36 -10.58 39.46 -39.73
N GLU A 37 -11.50 40.27 -40.27
CA GLU A 37 -11.23 41.39 -41.17
C GLU A 37 -10.30 42.43 -40.51
N GLN A 38 -10.39 42.63 -39.22
CA GLN A 38 -9.48 43.50 -38.44
C GLN A 38 -8.10 42.87 -38.15
N GLY A 39 -7.81 41.67 -38.67
CA GLY A 39 -6.54 40.97 -38.46
C GLY A 39 -6.26 40.61 -37.01
N LYS A 40 -7.28 40.52 -36.14
CA LYS A 40 -7.16 40.18 -34.74
C LYS A 40 -7.13 38.66 -34.50
N ILE A 41 -7.54 37.87 -35.50
CA ILE A 41 -7.56 36.41 -35.49
C ILE A 41 -6.34 35.91 -36.27
N GLY A 42 -5.67 34.88 -35.75
CA GLY A 42 -4.63 34.18 -36.50
C GLY A 42 -3.19 34.65 -36.31
N ARG A 43 -2.94 35.65 -35.44
CA ARG A 43 -1.54 35.92 -35.08
C ARG A 43 -0.96 34.74 -34.28
N PRO A 44 0.04 34.01 -34.80
CA PRO A 44 0.65 32.94 -34.07
C PRO A 44 1.19 33.48 -32.76
N PRO A 45 0.89 32.89 -31.61
CA PRO A 45 1.46 33.35 -30.38
C PRO A 45 2.99 33.16 -30.45
N ARG A 46 3.73 34.26 -30.29
CA ARG A 46 5.22 34.27 -30.23
C ARG A 46 5.81 33.28 -29.21
N ALA A 47 4.98 32.52 -28.48
CA ALA A 47 5.38 31.66 -27.39
C ALA A 47 5.09 30.17 -27.63
N VAL A 48 4.75 29.71 -28.83
CA VAL A 48 4.43 28.28 -29.05
C VAL A 48 5.67 27.41 -28.73
N TRP A 49 6.81 27.81 -29.17
CA TRP A 49 8.04 27.09 -28.92
C TRP A 49 8.41 27.08 -27.40
N TRP A 50 8.16 28.17 -26.66
CA TRP A 50 8.30 28.19 -25.19
C TRP A 50 7.31 27.25 -24.49
N GLN A 51 6.10 27.09 -25.03
CA GLN A 51 5.15 26.10 -24.52
C GLN A 51 5.62 24.68 -24.77
N PHE A 52 6.20 24.41 -25.95
CA PHE A 52 6.81 23.11 -26.23
C PHE A 52 7.99 22.83 -25.31
N VAL A 53 8.92 23.76 -25.13
CA VAL A 53 10.05 23.62 -24.22
C VAL A 53 9.58 23.41 -22.77
N ARG A 54 8.58 24.17 -22.33
CA ARG A 54 8.02 24.02 -20.98
C ARG A 54 7.31 22.68 -20.80
N LEU A 55 6.56 22.22 -21.78
CA LEU A 55 5.86 20.93 -21.74
C LEU A 55 6.83 19.75 -21.77
N THR A 56 7.85 19.79 -22.63
CA THR A 56 8.89 18.76 -22.67
C THR A 56 9.72 18.74 -21.40
N ALA A 57 10.15 19.91 -20.90
CA ALA A 57 10.90 20.02 -19.64
C ALA A 57 10.07 19.52 -18.44
N SER A 58 8.77 19.90 -18.36
CA SER A 58 7.90 19.43 -17.29
C SER A 58 7.54 17.94 -17.42
N GLY A 59 7.49 17.40 -18.62
CA GLY A 59 7.33 15.97 -18.89
C GLY A 59 8.55 15.19 -18.44
N LEU A 60 9.73 15.63 -18.80
CA LEU A 60 11.01 15.01 -18.41
C LEU A 60 11.20 15.05 -16.89
N MET A 61 10.91 16.19 -16.26
CA MET A 61 10.97 16.35 -14.79
C MET A 61 9.99 15.44 -14.04
N ARG A 62 8.79 15.22 -14.57
CA ARG A 62 7.84 14.26 -14.01
C ARG A 62 8.30 12.84 -14.18
N TRP A 63 8.84 12.50 -15.34
CA TRP A 63 9.31 11.15 -15.64
C TRP A 63 10.51 10.76 -14.77
N THR A 64 11.50 11.66 -14.62
CA THR A 64 12.65 11.44 -13.73
C THR A 64 12.23 11.38 -12.26
N GLY A 65 11.29 12.23 -11.82
CA GLY A 65 10.76 12.20 -10.46
C GLY A 65 9.97 10.93 -10.14
N GLN A 66 9.22 10.40 -11.08
CA GLN A 66 8.53 9.11 -10.94
C GLN A 66 9.52 7.94 -10.90
N GLY A 67 10.51 7.92 -11.79
CA GLY A 67 11.55 6.91 -11.81
C GLY A 67 12.36 6.87 -10.50
N MET A 68 12.74 8.03 -9.97
CA MET A 68 13.43 8.12 -8.66
C MET A 68 12.56 7.62 -7.50
N ARG A 69 11.28 7.98 -7.46
CA ARG A 69 10.35 7.48 -6.42
C ARG A 69 10.19 5.97 -6.50
N GLN A 70 10.07 5.44 -7.71
CA GLN A 70 9.95 3.99 -7.92
C GLN A 70 11.24 3.26 -7.53
N ALA A 71 12.41 3.78 -7.89
CA ALA A 71 13.69 3.23 -7.46
C ALA A 71 13.84 3.27 -5.93
N ALA A 72 13.48 4.38 -5.29
CA ALA A 72 13.51 4.51 -3.83
C ALA A 72 12.54 3.53 -3.13
N SER A 73 11.33 3.34 -3.67
CA SER A 73 10.38 2.36 -3.12
C SER A 73 10.86 0.92 -3.28
N MET A 74 11.49 0.57 -4.40
CA MET A 74 12.09 -0.74 -4.61
C MET A 74 13.29 -0.97 -3.67
N ALA A 75 14.15 0.02 -3.50
CA ALA A 75 15.26 -0.05 -2.57
C ALA A 75 14.78 -0.21 -1.12
N TYR A 76 13.75 0.53 -0.72
CA TYR A 76 13.14 0.37 0.60
C TYR A 76 12.49 -1.01 0.77
N ALA A 77 11.78 -1.52 -0.22
CA ALA A 77 11.21 -2.86 -0.18
C ALA A 77 12.32 -3.93 -0.05
N GLY A 78 13.39 -3.82 -0.83
CA GLY A 78 14.58 -4.69 -0.72
C GLY A 78 15.21 -4.64 0.67
N TYR A 79 15.36 -3.45 1.24
CA TYR A 79 15.82 -3.26 2.62
C TYR A 79 14.90 -3.95 3.64
N CYS A 80 13.58 -3.77 3.54
CA CYS A 80 12.63 -4.41 4.44
C CYS A 80 12.70 -5.96 4.35
N TRP A 81 12.81 -6.50 3.13
CA TRP A 81 12.98 -7.94 2.95
C TRP A 81 14.30 -8.46 3.54
N LEU A 82 15.40 -7.74 3.32
CA LEU A 82 16.70 -8.11 3.87
C LEU A 82 16.68 -8.15 5.40
N ILE A 83 16.19 -7.08 6.04
CA ILE A 83 16.09 -7.00 7.49
C ILE A 83 15.15 -8.08 8.04
N SER A 84 14.00 -8.30 7.39
CA SER A 84 13.07 -9.37 7.78
C SER A 84 13.73 -10.75 7.71
N GLY A 85 14.46 -11.03 6.63
CA GLY A 85 15.19 -12.28 6.46
C GLY A 85 16.26 -12.50 7.53
N ILE A 86 17.07 -11.48 7.80
CA ILE A 86 18.11 -11.53 8.86
C ILE A 86 17.49 -11.77 10.24
N LEU A 87 16.49 -10.98 10.62
CA LEU A 87 15.85 -11.10 11.93
C LEU A 87 15.12 -12.43 12.09
N THR A 88 14.48 -12.94 11.03
CA THR A 88 13.88 -14.27 11.05
C THR A 88 14.95 -15.36 11.23
N ALA A 89 16.03 -15.32 10.48
CA ALA A 89 17.12 -16.30 10.60
C ALA A 89 17.74 -16.29 12.02
N VAL A 90 17.97 -15.09 12.57
CA VAL A 90 18.53 -14.94 13.95
C VAL A 90 17.53 -15.39 15.02
N ALA A 91 16.23 -15.17 14.83
CA ALA A 91 15.21 -15.55 15.81
C ALA A 91 14.84 -17.04 15.74
N VAL A 92 14.82 -17.64 14.56
CA VAL A 92 14.38 -19.03 14.36
C VAL A 92 15.31 -20.02 15.07
N ALA A 93 16.62 -19.89 14.95
CA ALA A 93 17.56 -20.82 15.58
C ALA A 93 17.38 -20.91 17.12
N PRO A 94 17.32 -19.80 17.88
CA PRO A 94 17.03 -19.85 19.31
C PRO A 94 15.63 -20.41 19.63
N ILE A 95 14.61 -20.16 18.83
CA ILE A 95 13.27 -20.72 19.04
C ILE A 95 13.30 -22.25 18.97
N PHE A 96 14.13 -22.81 18.11
CA PHE A 96 14.32 -24.28 18.03
C PHE A 96 15.19 -24.83 19.14
N LEU A 97 16.22 -24.13 19.56
CA LEU A 97 17.23 -24.63 20.50
C LEU A 97 16.85 -24.43 21.95
N LEU A 98 16.18 -23.33 22.31
CA LEU A 98 15.87 -23.00 23.69
C LEU A 98 14.75 -23.91 24.25
N PRO A 99 14.91 -24.48 25.44
CA PRO A 99 13.89 -25.31 26.09
C PRO A 99 12.73 -24.46 26.67
N TRP A 100 13.01 -23.22 27.11
CA TRP A 100 12.07 -22.40 27.85
C TRP A 100 11.19 -21.58 26.91
N ILE A 101 9.88 -21.75 27.00
CA ILE A 101 8.89 -21.01 26.18
C ILE A 101 8.99 -19.50 26.38
N GLY A 102 9.27 -19.04 27.61
CA GLY A 102 9.44 -17.61 27.87
C GLY A 102 10.58 -16.99 27.09
N ALA A 103 11.71 -17.67 26.95
CA ALA A 103 12.86 -17.21 26.18
C ALA A 103 12.57 -17.18 24.68
N ARG A 104 11.84 -18.19 24.14
CA ARG A 104 11.40 -18.22 22.73
C ARG A 104 10.48 -17.04 22.41
N TRP A 105 9.51 -16.79 23.29
CA TRP A 105 8.60 -15.65 23.17
C TRP A 105 9.33 -14.31 23.26
N TRP A 106 10.27 -14.19 24.19
CA TRP A 106 11.08 -12.99 24.32
C TRP A 106 11.88 -12.72 23.03
N MET A 107 12.50 -13.77 22.46
CA MET A 107 13.27 -13.68 21.23
C MET A 107 12.37 -13.26 20.05
N ALA A 108 11.25 -13.96 19.84
CA ALA A 108 10.30 -13.65 18.77
C ALA A 108 9.75 -12.21 18.89
N ARG A 109 9.33 -11.83 20.10
CA ARG A 109 8.84 -10.47 20.40
C ARG A 109 9.90 -9.41 20.13
N THR A 110 11.13 -9.65 20.54
CA THR A 110 12.24 -8.72 20.33
C THR A 110 12.55 -8.56 18.85
N ALA A 111 12.57 -9.66 18.10
CA ALA A 111 12.77 -9.61 16.65
C ALA A 111 11.69 -8.79 15.93
N VAL A 112 10.41 -8.98 16.28
CA VAL A 112 9.30 -8.21 15.68
C VAL A 112 9.38 -6.72 16.04
N ARG A 113 9.69 -6.39 17.30
CA ARG A 113 9.86 -4.99 17.73
C ARG A 113 11.03 -4.31 17.05
N LEU A 114 12.13 -5.05 16.88
CA LEU A 114 13.31 -4.55 16.18
C LEU A 114 13.01 -4.35 14.69
N LEU A 115 12.31 -5.30 14.07
CA LEU A 115 11.83 -5.17 12.70
C LEU A 115 11.01 -3.89 12.53
N ALA A 116 10.00 -3.70 13.37
CA ALA A 116 9.14 -2.53 13.33
C ALA A 116 9.93 -1.21 13.47
N ARG A 117 10.94 -1.17 14.34
CA ARG A 117 11.82 0.00 14.50
C ARG A 117 12.69 0.25 13.27
N LEU A 118 13.34 -0.79 12.77
CA LEU A 118 14.28 -0.67 11.64
C LEU A 118 13.57 -0.33 10.33
N THR A 119 12.34 -0.82 10.14
CA THR A 119 11.52 -0.50 8.96
C THR A 119 10.73 0.79 9.11
N GLY A 120 10.85 1.52 10.23
CA GLY A 120 10.11 2.77 10.43
C GLY A 120 8.58 2.57 10.56
N THR A 121 8.13 1.36 10.95
CA THR A 121 6.73 1.02 11.17
C THR A 121 6.44 0.83 12.67
N PRO A 122 6.34 1.92 13.46
CA PRO A 122 6.19 1.81 14.90
C PRO A 122 4.87 1.14 15.29
N ILE A 123 4.94 0.23 16.27
CA ILE A 123 3.75 -0.40 16.85
C ILE A 123 3.29 0.48 18.01
N VAL A 124 2.13 1.13 17.84
CA VAL A 124 1.50 1.95 18.87
C VAL A 124 0.35 1.16 19.50
N VAL A 125 0.35 1.07 20.82
CA VAL A 125 -0.66 0.32 21.59
C VAL A 125 -1.43 1.29 22.48
N HIS A 126 -2.73 1.33 22.32
CA HIS A 126 -3.65 2.11 23.16
C HIS A 126 -4.50 1.15 24.01
N GLY A 127 -4.88 1.58 25.22
CA GLY A 127 -5.78 0.82 26.10
C GLY A 127 -5.12 -0.43 26.73
N ARG A 128 -3.80 -0.49 26.81
CA ARG A 128 -3.09 -1.62 27.39
C ARG A 128 -3.43 -1.85 28.86
N GLU A 129 -3.80 -0.80 29.57
CA GLU A 129 -4.26 -0.79 30.96
C GLU A 129 -5.62 -1.49 31.16
N GLN A 130 -6.37 -1.68 30.09
CA GLN A 130 -7.67 -2.36 30.13
C GLN A 130 -7.56 -3.91 30.07
N LEU A 131 -6.34 -4.41 29.80
CA LEU A 131 -6.12 -5.84 29.74
C LEU A 131 -6.07 -6.46 31.15
N ALA A 132 -6.98 -7.38 31.43
CA ALA A 132 -6.98 -8.16 32.65
C ALA A 132 -5.88 -9.24 32.58
N VAL A 133 -4.64 -8.89 32.90
CA VAL A 133 -3.46 -9.79 32.76
C VAL A 133 -3.43 -10.93 33.79
N ASP A 134 -4.18 -10.79 34.88
CA ASP A 134 -4.21 -11.72 36.02
C ASP A 134 -5.42 -12.68 35.98
N ALA A 135 -6.23 -12.64 34.93
CA ALA A 135 -7.40 -13.49 34.75
C ALA A 135 -7.35 -14.25 33.42
N PRO A 136 -8.04 -15.41 33.32
CA PRO A 136 -8.23 -16.07 32.03
C PRO A 136 -8.89 -15.12 31.03
N LEU A 137 -8.30 -14.98 29.84
CA LEU A 137 -8.69 -13.98 28.86
C LEU A 137 -8.73 -14.60 27.46
N ILE A 138 -9.81 -14.36 26.73
CA ILE A 138 -9.91 -14.65 25.31
C ILE A 138 -9.79 -13.34 24.54
N LEU A 139 -8.80 -13.25 23.68
CA LEU A 139 -8.59 -12.09 22.80
C LEU A 139 -9.14 -12.36 21.41
N VAL A 140 -10.01 -11.48 20.96
CA VAL A 140 -10.56 -11.50 19.60
C VAL A 140 -10.13 -10.24 18.90
N ALA A 141 -9.56 -10.38 17.70
CA ALA A 141 -9.08 -9.25 16.91
C ALA A 141 -9.51 -9.39 15.45
N ASN A 142 -9.68 -8.25 14.77
CA ASN A 142 -9.82 -8.24 13.33
C ASN A 142 -8.55 -8.80 12.69
N HIS A 143 -8.72 -9.67 11.71
CA HIS A 143 -7.60 -10.34 11.04
C HIS A 143 -7.61 -10.02 9.54
N GLN A 144 -6.66 -9.20 9.10
CA GLN A 144 -6.54 -8.74 7.71
C GLN A 144 -5.19 -9.14 7.07
N SER A 145 -4.20 -9.53 7.89
CA SER A 145 -2.85 -9.81 7.41
C SER A 145 -2.20 -10.94 8.20
N TYR A 146 -1.32 -11.69 7.57
CA TYR A 146 -0.44 -12.64 8.26
C TYR A 146 0.48 -11.98 9.31
N LEU A 147 0.68 -10.67 9.21
CA LEU A 147 1.48 -9.91 10.18
C LEU A 147 0.73 -9.63 11.50
N ASP A 148 -0.59 -9.77 11.54
CA ASP A 148 -1.39 -9.43 12.73
C ASP A 148 -0.95 -10.23 13.96
N SER A 149 -0.68 -11.52 13.80
CA SER A 149 -0.18 -12.36 14.89
C SER A 149 1.17 -11.89 15.44
N LEU A 150 2.05 -11.43 14.55
CA LEU A 150 3.35 -10.88 14.94
C LEU A 150 3.20 -9.54 15.66
N VAL A 151 2.32 -8.67 15.16
CA VAL A 151 2.02 -7.38 15.79
C VAL A 151 1.41 -7.60 17.17
N LEU A 152 0.45 -8.50 17.32
CA LEU A 152 -0.14 -8.86 18.62
C LEU A 152 0.91 -9.43 19.58
N MET A 153 1.78 -10.32 19.10
CA MET A 153 2.89 -10.86 19.89
C MET A 153 3.81 -9.75 20.41
N ALA A 154 4.08 -8.72 19.59
CA ALA A 154 4.93 -7.60 19.98
C ALA A 154 4.21 -6.59 20.90
N ALA A 155 2.91 -6.42 20.74
CA ALA A 155 2.09 -5.44 21.45
C ALA A 155 1.71 -5.88 22.86
N LEU A 156 1.30 -7.15 23.01
CA LEU A 156 0.76 -7.68 24.27
C LEU A 156 1.83 -7.83 25.36
N PRO A 157 1.50 -7.52 26.63
CA PRO A 157 2.42 -7.66 27.75
C PRO A 157 2.65 -9.11 28.16
N MET A 158 1.65 -9.99 27.98
CA MET A 158 1.66 -11.40 28.35
C MET A 158 1.90 -12.30 27.12
N ARG A 159 2.09 -13.58 27.38
CA ARG A 159 2.05 -14.64 26.36
C ARG A 159 0.59 -15.00 26.10
N VAL A 160 0.28 -15.28 24.85
CA VAL A 160 -1.04 -15.74 24.41
C VAL A 160 -0.88 -16.99 23.54
N ALA A 161 -1.80 -17.93 23.65
CA ALA A 161 -1.88 -19.04 22.71
C ALA A 161 -2.62 -18.57 21.46
N PHE A 162 -1.94 -18.61 20.31
CA PHE A 162 -2.60 -18.31 19.03
C PHE A 162 -3.29 -19.56 18.50
N VAL A 163 -4.45 -19.34 17.89
CA VAL A 163 -5.17 -20.39 17.18
C VAL A 163 -4.89 -20.26 15.69
N ALA A 164 -4.41 -21.30 15.06
CA ALA A 164 -4.06 -21.36 13.66
C ALA A 164 -4.86 -22.46 12.93
N LYS A 165 -4.98 -22.32 11.60
CA LYS A 165 -5.61 -23.33 10.77
C LYS A 165 -4.78 -24.61 10.73
N ALA A 166 -5.45 -25.77 10.76
CA ALA A 166 -4.80 -27.08 10.66
C ALA A 166 -3.98 -27.26 9.37
N GLU A 167 -4.40 -26.62 8.24
CA GLU A 167 -3.66 -26.70 6.98
C GLU A 167 -2.23 -26.16 7.08
N LEU A 168 -1.95 -25.21 7.99
CA LEU A 168 -0.62 -24.68 8.23
C LEU A 168 0.33 -25.74 8.83
N ALA A 169 -0.22 -26.76 9.48
CA ALA A 169 0.53 -27.90 10.00
C ALA A 169 1.04 -28.86 8.88
N GLY A 170 0.56 -28.73 7.66
CA GLY A 170 1.05 -29.48 6.52
C GLY A 170 2.50 -29.17 6.15
N ASN A 171 2.99 -27.97 6.44
CA ASN A 171 4.40 -27.63 6.32
C ASN A 171 5.15 -28.01 7.62
N VAL A 172 6.03 -29.00 7.55
CA VAL A 172 6.74 -29.56 8.69
C VAL A 172 7.54 -28.50 9.47
N LEU A 173 8.25 -27.62 8.77
CA LEU A 173 9.06 -26.58 9.41
C LEU A 173 8.17 -25.55 10.12
N LEU A 174 7.12 -25.09 9.45
CA LEU A 174 6.18 -24.13 9.99
C LEU A 174 5.41 -24.72 11.18
N ARG A 175 4.93 -25.96 11.06
CA ARG A 175 4.30 -26.70 12.15
C ARG A 175 5.20 -26.73 13.38
N HIS A 176 6.46 -27.13 13.20
CA HIS A 176 7.40 -27.23 14.34
C HIS A 176 7.67 -25.87 14.98
N LEU A 177 7.88 -24.82 14.17
CA LEU A 177 8.06 -23.45 14.64
C LEU A 177 6.85 -22.95 15.45
N LEU A 178 5.64 -23.12 14.93
CA LEU A 178 4.41 -22.67 15.56
C LEU A 178 4.13 -23.45 16.85
N THR A 179 4.33 -24.77 16.85
CA THR A 179 4.20 -25.60 18.08
C THR A 179 5.20 -25.16 19.15
N ARG A 180 6.41 -24.76 18.77
CA ARG A 180 7.42 -24.25 19.71
C ARG A 180 7.03 -22.90 20.34
N LEU A 181 6.06 -22.19 19.75
CA LEU A 181 5.51 -20.93 20.24
C LEU A 181 4.11 -21.08 20.88
N ASP A 182 3.70 -22.32 21.20
CA ASP A 182 2.38 -22.65 21.77
C ASP A 182 1.19 -22.25 20.88
N VAL A 183 1.35 -22.34 19.56
CA VAL A 183 0.23 -22.15 18.63
C VAL A 183 -0.59 -23.44 18.57
N VAL A 184 -1.89 -23.32 18.74
CA VAL A 184 -2.85 -24.42 18.66
C VAL A 184 -3.43 -24.48 17.25
N PHE A 185 -3.43 -25.67 16.67
CA PHE A 185 -4.02 -25.90 15.35
C PHE A 185 -5.46 -26.40 15.51
N VAL A 186 -6.40 -25.76 14.78
CA VAL A 186 -7.82 -26.09 14.84
C VAL A 186 -8.34 -26.40 13.44
N GLU A 187 -9.04 -27.53 13.32
CA GLU A 187 -9.79 -27.90 12.12
C GLU A 187 -11.07 -27.08 12.04
N ARG A 188 -11.34 -26.45 10.89
CA ARG A 188 -12.51 -25.56 10.71
C ARG A 188 -13.71 -26.26 10.09
N PHE A 189 -13.47 -27.36 9.38
CA PHE A 189 -14.50 -28.01 8.56
C PHE A 189 -15.11 -29.25 9.22
N ASP A 190 -14.48 -29.82 10.24
CA ASP A 190 -15.04 -30.93 11.02
C ASP A 190 -15.49 -30.43 12.41
N SER A 191 -16.81 -30.31 12.58
CA SER A 191 -17.40 -29.80 13.84
C SER A 191 -17.11 -30.70 15.05
N LYS A 192 -16.94 -32.01 14.85
CA LYS A 192 -16.62 -32.94 15.94
C LYS A 192 -15.16 -32.75 16.40
N GLN A 193 -14.26 -32.61 15.46
CA GLN A 193 -12.83 -32.41 15.72
C GLN A 193 -12.57 -31.02 16.29
N ALA A 194 -13.29 -30.00 15.83
CA ALA A 194 -13.24 -28.63 16.35
C ALA A 194 -13.65 -28.55 17.84
N VAL A 195 -14.67 -29.32 18.26
CA VAL A 195 -15.09 -29.39 19.69
C VAL A 195 -14.05 -30.11 20.55
N GLU A 196 -13.41 -31.15 20.01
CA GLU A 196 -12.37 -31.89 20.72
C GLU A 196 -11.10 -31.06 20.87
N ASP A 197 -10.73 -30.32 19.85
CA ASP A 197 -9.58 -29.39 19.89
C ASP A 197 -9.85 -28.21 20.85
N ALA A 198 -11.07 -27.70 20.90
CA ALA A 198 -11.46 -26.66 21.86
C ALA A 198 -11.44 -27.13 23.33
N ARG A 199 -11.59 -28.43 23.61
CA ARG A 199 -11.46 -28.99 24.96
C ARG A 199 -10.01 -29.13 25.42
N ARG A 200 -9.05 -29.04 24.51
CA ARG A 200 -7.60 -29.12 24.79
C ARG A 200 -6.98 -27.75 25.01
N LEU A 201 -7.73 -26.67 24.77
CA LEU A 201 -7.33 -25.28 25.06
C LEU A 201 -7.60 -24.94 26.53
#